data_b55d50effa76e729a9a2f6ab7d79e4b0
#
_entry.id   b55d50effa76e729a9a2f6ab7d79e4b0
#
_cell.length_a   1.000
_cell.length_b   1.000
_cell.length_c   1.000
_cell.angle_alpha   90.00
_cell.angle_beta   90.00
_cell.angle_gamma   90.00
#
_symmetry.space_group_name_H-M   'P 1'
#
loop_
_entity.id
_entity.type
_entity.pdbx_description
1 polymer ?
#
loop_
_entity_poly.entity_id
_entity_poly.type
_entity_poly.pdbx_seq_one_letter_code
_entity_poly.pdbx_strand_id
1 'polypeptide(L)'
;MQIKENKQLCLISLGCSKNLVDSEVMLGKLYNYTLTNDIKSADVILINTCGFIESAKQESIQTILNAAKDKKRGAILIASGCLSERYKDEIKELIPEVDIFTGVGDYDKIDIMIAKKQNQFSEQVFLSEHYNARIITGSSVHAYVKISEGCNQKCSFCAIPSFKGKLQSRELDSILKEVENLVLKGYTDMTFIAQDSSSFLYDKGQKDGLIQLIKAIDKQQALKSGRILYLYPSSTTLELIGAIESSPVFQNYFDMPIQHISDSMLKKMRRNSSQAHHLKLLDAMKQVKESFIRSTIIVGHPEENESEFEELSAFLDEFRFDRLNIFAFSAEENTHAYSLEKVPKKIINARIKALNEIALKHQNNSFKALLNKPIKALVENKEGEYFYKARDLRWAPEVDGEILINDSELATPLKPGHYTIMPSEFKDNILLAKVLSPF
;
A
#
# COMPACT_ATOMS: atom_id res chain seq x y z
N MET A 1 33.58 -12.51 29.61
CA MET A 1 32.89 -12.03 28.40
C MET A 1 31.59 -12.80 28.32
N GLN A 2 30.48 -12.27 28.83
CA GLN A 2 29.17 -12.91 28.71
C GLN A 2 28.78 -12.84 27.24
N ILE A 3 28.60 -13.99 26.61
CA ILE A 3 27.96 -14.08 25.27
C ILE A 3 26.54 -13.55 25.48
N LYS A 4 26.24 -12.33 25.02
CA LYS A 4 24.88 -11.84 24.92
C LYS A 4 24.17 -12.80 23.98
N GLU A 5 23.29 -13.64 24.50
CA GLU A 5 22.37 -14.40 23.65
C GLU A 5 21.64 -13.42 22.74
N ASN A 6 21.85 -13.55 21.44
CA ASN A 6 21.18 -12.72 20.44
C ASN A 6 19.71 -13.13 20.44
N LYS A 7 18.86 -12.33 21.07
CA LYS A 7 17.40 -12.56 21.11
C LYS A 7 16.82 -12.58 19.71
N GLN A 8 15.92 -13.49 19.44
CA GLN A 8 15.25 -13.63 18.16
C GLN A 8 13.94 -12.85 18.12
N LEU A 9 13.70 -12.13 17.01
CA LEU A 9 12.50 -11.34 16.74
C LEU A 9 11.78 -11.90 15.52
N CYS A 10 10.52 -12.28 15.68
CA CYS A 10 9.62 -12.54 14.57
C CYS A 10 8.72 -11.33 14.34
N LEU A 11 8.81 -10.73 13.15
CA LEU A 11 7.92 -9.64 12.72
C LEU A 11 6.86 -10.17 11.77
N ILE A 12 5.60 -9.85 12.03
CA ILE A 12 4.47 -10.08 11.12
C ILE A 12 3.83 -8.72 10.82
N SER A 13 3.94 -8.26 9.57
CA SER A 13 3.33 -7.00 9.13
C SER A 13 2.08 -7.28 8.30
N LEU A 14 0.92 -6.87 8.81
CA LEU A 14 -0.37 -7.08 8.16
C LEU A 14 -0.89 -5.80 7.52
N GLY A 15 -1.78 -5.96 6.55
CA GLY A 15 -2.51 -4.87 5.93
C GLY A 15 -1.75 -4.23 4.76
N CYS A 16 -1.44 -2.95 4.84
CA CYS A 16 -0.99 -2.16 3.68
C CYS A 16 0.48 -1.75 3.76
N SER A 17 1.01 -1.23 2.63
CA SER A 17 2.39 -0.69 2.54
C SER A 17 2.72 0.40 3.57
N LYS A 18 1.71 1.16 4.05
CA LYS A 18 1.91 2.13 5.14
C LYS A 18 2.26 1.45 6.47
N ASN A 19 1.56 0.34 6.78
CA ASN A 19 1.90 -0.48 7.95
C ASN A 19 3.28 -1.14 7.80
N LEU A 20 3.66 -1.53 6.58
CA LEU A 20 5.00 -2.07 6.32
C LEU A 20 6.09 -1.05 6.68
N VAL A 21 5.94 0.21 6.25
CA VAL A 21 6.89 1.29 6.64
C VAL A 21 6.97 1.44 8.15
N ASP A 22 5.83 1.40 8.84
CA ASP A 22 5.80 1.47 10.31
C ASP A 22 6.51 0.27 10.96
N SER A 23 6.33 -0.93 10.40
CA SER A 23 7.04 -2.15 10.83
C SER A 23 8.54 -2.04 10.66
N GLU A 24 9.00 -1.49 9.55
CA GLU A 24 10.42 -1.30 9.24
C GLU A 24 11.10 -0.26 10.16
N VAL A 25 10.35 0.77 10.61
CA VAL A 25 10.80 1.69 11.65
C VAL A 25 10.94 0.96 12.98
N MET A 26 9.97 0.14 13.37
CA MET A 26 10.07 -0.68 14.59
C MET A 26 11.27 -1.63 14.54
N LEU A 27 11.53 -2.27 13.38
CA LEU A 27 12.75 -3.06 13.17
C LEU A 27 14.02 -2.26 13.34
N GLY A 28 14.05 -1.03 12.84
CA GLY A 28 15.20 -0.11 13.01
C GLY A 28 15.52 0.18 14.48
N LYS A 29 14.50 0.20 15.37
CA LYS A 29 14.67 0.32 16.82
C LYS A 29 15.15 -0.98 17.48
N LEU A 30 14.81 -2.12 16.88
CA LEU A 30 15.13 -3.45 17.38
C LEU A 30 16.35 -4.08 16.65
N TYR A 31 17.27 -3.26 16.17
CA TYR A 31 18.44 -3.66 15.39
C TYR A 31 19.37 -4.66 16.09
N ASN A 32 19.27 -4.78 17.40
CA ASN A 32 20.05 -5.72 18.23
C ASN A 32 19.41 -7.12 18.37
N TYR A 33 18.26 -7.34 17.72
CA TYR A 33 17.64 -8.65 17.61
C TYR A 33 18.03 -9.32 16.29
N THR A 34 18.10 -10.66 16.31
CA THR A 34 18.23 -11.47 15.09
C THR A 34 16.85 -11.77 14.55
N LEU A 35 16.57 -11.47 13.27
CA LEU A 35 15.28 -11.75 12.67
C LEU A 35 15.12 -13.26 12.41
N THR A 36 13.91 -13.75 12.64
CA THR A 36 13.49 -15.11 12.35
C THR A 36 12.07 -15.12 11.77
N ASN A 37 11.78 -16.07 10.89
CA ASN A 37 10.42 -16.33 10.42
C ASN A 37 9.70 -17.43 11.25
N ASP A 38 10.41 -18.03 12.19
CA ASP A 38 9.87 -19.10 13.04
C ASP A 38 9.38 -18.54 14.38
N ILE A 39 8.06 -18.46 14.55
CA ILE A 39 7.39 -18.01 15.78
C ILE A 39 7.85 -18.83 17.01
N LYS A 40 8.09 -20.13 16.83
CA LYS A 40 8.43 -21.03 17.94
C LYS A 40 9.83 -20.79 18.50
N SER A 41 10.73 -20.23 17.70
CA SER A 41 12.08 -19.87 18.14
C SER A 41 12.19 -18.44 18.67
N ALA A 42 11.24 -17.55 18.33
CA ALA A 42 11.28 -16.14 18.66
C ALA A 42 11.19 -15.84 20.17
N ASP A 43 12.00 -14.88 20.64
CA ASP A 43 11.91 -14.32 22.01
C ASP A 43 10.91 -13.17 22.09
N VAL A 44 10.75 -12.47 20.95
CA VAL A 44 9.77 -11.39 20.75
C VAL A 44 9.03 -11.66 19.47
N ILE A 45 7.71 -11.58 19.50
CA ILE A 45 6.83 -11.67 18.34
C ILE A 45 6.11 -10.33 18.24
N LEU A 46 6.35 -9.59 17.15
CA LEU A 46 5.76 -8.29 16.90
C LEU A 46 4.81 -8.38 15.72
N ILE A 47 3.53 -8.16 15.98
CA ILE A 47 2.47 -8.17 14.95
C ILE A 47 1.99 -6.74 14.74
N ASN A 48 2.28 -6.17 13.58
CA ASN A 48 1.71 -4.88 13.17
C ASN A 48 0.39 -5.14 12.47
N THR A 49 -0.70 -4.75 13.12
CA THR A 49 -2.08 -5.12 12.81
C THR A 49 -2.78 -4.15 11.87
N CYS A 50 -3.73 -4.65 11.09
CA CYS A 50 -4.66 -3.86 10.30
C CYS A 50 -6.03 -3.82 10.97
N GLY A 51 -6.62 -2.61 11.08
CA GLY A 51 -7.96 -2.39 11.65
C GLY A 51 -8.90 -1.67 10.71
N PHE A 52 -8.64 -1.70 9.37
CA PHE A 52 -9.34 -0.86 8.41
C PHE A 52 -10.73 -1.40 8.04
N ILE A 53 -10.83 -2.68 7.67
CA ILE A 53 -12.07 -3.35 7.29
C ILE A 53 -12.23 -4.65 8.06
N GLU A 54 -13.45 -5.19 8.11
CA GLU A 54 -13.78 -6.38 8.91
C GLU A 54 -12.88 -7.57 8.59
N SER A 55 -12.62 -7.88 7.33
CA SER A 55 -11.74 -9.00 6.95
C SER A 55 -10.30 -8.83 7.46
N ALA A 56 -9.77 -7.59 7.43
CA ALA A 56 -8.42 -7.30 7.94
C ALA A 56 -8.36 -7.33 9.47
N LYS A 57 -9.44 -6.97 10.17
CA LYS A 57 -9.57 -7.15 11.62
C LYS A 57 -9.53 -8.63 11.99
N GLN A 58 -10.32 -9.45 11.28
CA GLN A 58 -10.36 -10.91 11.48
C GLN A 58 -9.00 -11.56 11.23
N GLU A 59 -8.32 -11.19 10.13
CA GLU A 59 -6.95 -11.65 9.83
C GLU A 59 -5.99 -11.29 10.97
N SER A 60 -6.03 -10.05 11.46
CA SER A 60 -5.17 -9.57 12.54
C SER A 60 -5.40 -10.35 13.84
N ILE A 61 -6.66 -10.54 14.24
CA ILE A 61 -7.03 -11.28 15.44
C ILE A 61 -6.60 -12.75 15.30
N GLN A 62 -6.88 -13.39 14.17
CA GLN A 62 -6.50 -14.78 13.95
C GLN A 62 -4.99 -14.98 13.98
N THR A 63 -4.23 -14.04 13.41
CA THR A 63 -2.76 -14.07 13.44
C THR A 63 -2.23 -13.93 14.85
N ILE A 64 -2.80 -13.04 15.68
CA ILE A 64 -2.44 -12.88 17.08
C ILE A 64 -2.70 -14.18 17.86
N LEU A 65 -3.89 -14.77 17.72
CA LEU A 65 -4.27 -16.00 18.43
C LEU A 65 -3.39 -17.19 18.01
N ASN A 66 -3.07 -17.32 16.73
CA ASN A 66 -2.15 -18.34 16.24
C ASN A 66 -0.75 -18.16 16.83
N ALA A 67 -0.23 -16.92 16.83
CA ALA A 67 1.06 -16.61 17.42
C ALA A 67 1.09 -16.88 18.94
N ALA A 68 0.03 -16.54 19.66
CA ALA A 68 -0.10 -16.82 21.09
C ALA A 68 -0.06 -18.33 21.41
N LYS A 69 -0.69 -19.15 20.56
CA LYS A 69 -0.69 -20.60 20.67
C LYS A 69 0.69 -21.21 20.43
N ASP A 70 1.41 -20.68 19.41
CA ASP A 70 2.65 -21.28 18.91
C ASP A 70 3.92 -20.72 19.60
N LYS A 71 3.82 -19.57 20.31
CA LYS A 71 4.98 -18.95 20.96
C LYS A 71 5.60 -19.84 22.01
N LYS A 72 6.93 -19.82 22.12
CA LYS A 72 7.63 -20.51 23.21
C LYS A 72 7.33 -19.86 24.56
N ARG A 73 7.47 -20.64 25.63
CA ARG A 73 7.30 -20.14 27.00
C ARG A 73 8.25 -18.98 27.28
N GLY A 74 7.72 -17.86 27.76
CA GLY A 74 8.49 -16.65 28.09
C GLY A 74 8.72 -15.71 26.92
N ALA A 75 8.30 -16.05 25.69
CA ALA A 75 8.30 -15.13 24.56
C ALA A 75 7.29 -13.99 24.77
N ILE A 76 7.67 -12.78 24.39
CA ILE A 76 6.81 -11.58 24.46
C ILE A 76 6.03 -11.44 23.15
N LEU A 77 4.69 -11.42 23.24
CA LEU A 77 3.80 -11.17 22.12
C LEU A 77 3.32 -9.71 22.15
N ILE A 78 3.54 -9.01 21.05
CA ILE A 78 3.23 -7.59 20.91
C ILE A 78 2.24 -7.41 19.77
N ALA A 79 1.13 -6.72 20.01
CA ALA A 79 0.22 -6.25 18.97
C ALA A 79 0.31 -4.72 18.83
N SER A 80 0.63 -4.27 17.63
CA SER A 80 0.83 -2.86 17.29
C SER A 80 -0.11 -2.46 16.15
N GLY A 81 -0.28 -1.17 15.91
CA GLY A 81 -0.88 -0.64 14.69
C GLY A 81 -2.37 -0.33 14.77
N CYS A 82 -3.03 -0.38 13.59
CA CYS A 82 -4.37 0.18 13.40
C CYS A 82 -5.47 -0.51 14.22
N LEU A 83 -5.42 -1.85 14.37
CA LEU A 83 -6.40 -2.58 15.19
C LEU A 83 -6.24 -2.19 16.66
N SER A 84 -5.01 -2.21 17.16
CA SER A 84 -4.70 -1.86 18.55
C SER A 84 -5.12 -0.42 18.87
N GLU A 85 -4.88 0.55 17.97
CA GLU A 85 -5.30 1.94 18.17
C GLU A 85 -6.82 2.08 18.17
N ARG A 86 -7.51 1.41 17.22
CA ARG A 86 -8.96 1.55 17.05
C ARG A 86 -9.75 1.03 18.25
N TYR A 87 -9.23 0.02 18.92
CA TYR A 87 -9.88 -0.64 20.06
C TYR A 87 -9.08 -0.51 21.36
N LYS A 88 -8.25 0.52 21.51
CA LYS A 88 -7.30 0.70 22.61
C LYS A 88 -7.90 0.63 24.01
N ASP A 89 -9.15 1.01 24.17
CA ASP A 89 -9.84 1.07 25.46
C ASP A 89 -10.29 -0.34 25.94
N GLU A 90 -10.50 -1.29 25.02
CA GLU A 90 -11.06 -2.62 25.28
C GLU A 90 -10.17 -3.78 24.80
N ILE A 91 -9.20 -3.53 23.91
CA ILE A 91 -8.43 -4.60 23.24
C ILE A 91 -7.69 -5.52 24.21
N LYS A 92 -7.24 -5.02 25.36
CA LYS A 92 -6.55 -5.81 26.37
C LYS A 92 -7.47 -6.85 27.03
N GLU A 93 -8.75 -6.51 27.19
CA GLU A 93 -9.75 -7.44 27.73
C GLU A 93 -10.21 -8.44 26.67
N LEU A 94 -10.28 -8.00 25.41
CA LEU A 94 -10.70 -8.82 24.28
C LEU A 94 -9.65 -9.85 23.85
N ILE A 95 -8.35 -9.52 23.98
CA ILE A 95 -7.25 -10.39 23.55
C ILE A 95 -6.17 -10.44 24.66
N PRO A 96 -6.46 -11.12 25.77
CA PRO A 96 -5.56 -11.18 26.94
C PRO A 96 -4.26 -11.95 26.68
N GLU A 97 -4.14 -12.66 25.58
CA GLU A 97 -2.95 -13.41 25.18
C GLU A 97 -1.78 -12.51 24.80
N VAL A 98 -2.02 -11.23 24.52
CA VAL A 98 -0.99 -10.27 24.13
C VAL A 98 -0.34 -9.64 25.36
N ASP A 99 0.98 -9.66 25.40
CA ASP A 99 1.75 -9.13 26.52
C ASP A 99 1.88 -7.60 26.49
N ILE A 100 1.97 -7.00 25.26
CA ILE A 100 2.13 -5.56 25.07
C ILE A 100 1.26 -5.09 23.90
N PHE A 101 0.47 -4.06 24.13
CA PHE A 101 -0.27 -3.34 23.09
C PHE A 101 0.29 -1.95 22.85
N THR A 102 0.35 -1.53 21.57
CA THR A 102 0.66 -0.16 21.18
C THR A 102 -0.15 0.24 19.95
N GLY A 103 -0.50 1.52 19.88
CA GLY A 103 -1.26 2.09 18.77
C GLY A 103 -0.38 2.53 17.60
N VAL A 104 -0.80 3.62 16.98
CA VAL A 104 -0.14 4.20 15.79
C VAL A 104 0.79 5.37 16.11
N GLY A 105 0.95 5.71 17.39
CA GLY A 105 1.72 6.88 17.84
C GLY A 105 3.13 6.58 18.34
N ASP A 106 3.48 5.32 18.61
CA ASP A 106 4.65 4.98 19.41
C ASP A 106 5.61 3.97 18.76
N TYR A 107 5.62 3.85 17.45
CA TYR A 107 6.45 2.88 16.73
C TYR A 107 7.95 3.04 17.00
N ASP A 108 8.41 4.28 17.22
CA ASP A 108 9.80 4.60 17.54
C ASP A 108 10.18 4.36 19.01
N LYS A 109 9.23 3.90 19.86
CA LYS A 109 9.45 3.61 21.29
C LYS A 109 9.30 2.12 21.63
N ILE A 110 9.21 1.25 20.61
CA ILE A 110 8.94 -0.19 20.78
C ILE A 110 10.00 -0.88 21.66
N ASP A 111 11.24 -0.49 21.58
CA ASP A 111 12.35 -0.98 22.40
C ASP A 111 12.14 -0.68 23.90
N ILE A 112 11.66 0.54 24.20
CA ILE A 112 11.36 1.00 25.57
C ILE A 112 10.16 0.21 26.13
N MET A 113 9.13 -0.01 25.31
CA MET A 113 7.95 -0.78 25.72
C MET A 113 8.29 -2.23 26.04
N ILE A 114 9.13 -2.86 25.23
CA ILE A 114 9.63 -4.22 25.48
C ILE A 114 10.41 -4.27 26.79
N ALA A 115 11.32 -3.31 27.02
CA ALA A 115 12.15 -3.26 28.22
C ALA A 115 11.32 -3.07 29.49
N LYS A 116 10.27 -2.27 29.44
CA LYS A 116 9.40 -1.97 30.58
C LYS A 116 8.21 -2.94 30.71
N LYS A 117 7.92 -3.75 29.69
CA LYS A 117 6.72 -4.58 29.57
C LYS A 117 5.44 -3.77 29.80
N GLN A 118 5.31 -2.64 29.11
CA GLN A 118 4.19 -1.71 29.31
C GLN A 118 3.54 -1.36 27.98
N ASN A 119 2.19 -1.28 27.98
CA ASN A 119 1.40 -0.74 26.89
C ASN A 119 1.66 0.77 26.76
N GLN A 120 1.61 1.29 25.53
CA GLN A 120 1.68 2.72 25.29
C GLN A 120 0.79 3.12 24.11
N PHE A 121 0.00 4.17 24.31
CA PHE A 121 -0.88 4.76 23.30
C PHE A 121 -0.76 6.29 23.38
N SER A 122 0.02 6.87 22.48
CA SER A 122 0.14 8.32 22.37
C SER A 122 -1.04 8.91 21.59
N GLU A 123 -1.48 10.11 21.96
CA GLU A 123 -2.55 10.82 21.25
C GLU A 123 -2.14 11.25 19.84
N GLN A 124 -0.84 11.50 19.63
CA GLN A 124 -0.30 11.90 18.34
C GLN A 124 0.09 10.67 17.52
N VAL A 125 -0.30 10.67 16.26
CA VAL A 125 0.11 9.64 15.30
C VAL A 125 1.59 9.82 14.98
N PHE A 126 2.32 8.70 14.89
CA PHE A 126 3.74 8.71 14.54
C PHE A 126 3.92 9.12 13.07
N LEU A 127 4.73 10.14 12.85
CA LEU A 127 5.17 10.57 11.53
C LEU A 127 6.64 10.22 11.36
N SER A 128 6.93 9.31 10.42
CA SER A 128 8.31 8.88 10.14
C SER A 128 9.13 10.04 9.57
N GLU A 129 10.37 10.20 10.04
CA GLU A 129 11.31 11.22 9.60
C GLU A 129 12.61 10.58 9.08
N HIS A 130 13.39 11.31 8.29
CA HIS A 130 14.63 10.81 7.68
C HIS A 130 15.67 10.28 8.66
N TYR A 131 15.63 10.73 9.93
CA TYR A 131 16.54 10.29 11.00
C TYR A 131 16.06 9.05 11.75
N ASN A 132 14.82 8.60 11.52
CA ASN A 132 14.35 7.34 12.10
C ASN A 132 15.11 6.18 11.46
N ALA A 133 15.75 5.36 12.29
CA ALA A 133 16.35 4.13 11.81
C ALA A 133 15.27 3.23 11.19
N ARG A 134 15.55 2.66 10.03
CA ARG A 134 14.61 1.82 9.29
C ARG A 134 15.35 0.66 8.65
N ILE A 135 14.85 -0.55 8.81
CA ILE A 135 15.31 -1.77 8.14
C ILE A 135 14.28 -2.14 7.09
N ILE A 136 14.64 -1.95 5.81
CA ILE A 136 13.76 -2.26 4.68
C ILE A 136 13.64 -3.78 4.54
N THR A 137 12.42 -4.23 4.26
CA THR A 137 12.08 -5.65 4.09
C THR A 137 11.49 -5.91 2.70
N GLY A 138 11.51 -7.16 2.27
CA GLY A 138 10.84 -7.62 1.04
C GLY A 138 11.64 -7.42 -0.26
N SER A 139 12.28 -6.28 -0.46
CA SER A 139 13.05 -6.02 -1.69
C SER A 139 14.44 -5.46 -1.38
N SER A 140 15.42 -5.76 -2.23
CA SER A 140 16.78 -5.21 -2.15
C SER A 140 16.97 -3.95 -2.99
N VAL A 141 16.00 -3.56 -3.80
CA VAL A 141 16.10 -2.45 -4.77
C VAL A 141 14.92 -1.49 -4.74
N HIS A 142 13.84 -1.85 -4.04
CA HIS A 142 12.63 -1.05 -3.88
C HIS A 142 12.37 -0.69 -2.43
N ALA A 143 11.87 0.54 -2.17
CA ALA A 143 11.40 0.97 -0.86
C ALA A 143 10.12 1.80 -0.97
N TYR A 144 9.24 1.69 0.05
CA TYR A 144 8.13 2.64 0.20
C TYR A 144 8.59 3.87 0.96
N VAL A 145 8.13 5.04 0.55
CA VAL A 145 8.36 6.33 1.24
C VAL A 145 7.02 6.92 1.63
N LYS A 146 6.76 6.99 2.92
CA LYS A 146 5.54 7.58 3.45
C LYS A 146 5.69 9.10 3.52
N ILE A 147 4.82 9.85 2.84
CA ILE A 147 4.91 11.31 2.73
C ILE A 147 4.01 12.06 3.73
N SER A 148 2.95 11.41 4.19
CA SER A 148 2.04 11.96 5.21
C SER A 148 1.30 10.85 5.95
N GLU A 149 0.68 11.16 7.07
CA GLU A 149 -0.24 10.33 7.84
C GLU A 149 -1.57 11.03 8.03
N GLY A 150 -2.63 10.23 8.25
CA GLY A 150 -3.98 10.73 8.46
C GLY A 150 -4.65 11.24 7.19
N CYS A 151 -5.92 11.64 7.30
CA CYS A 151 -6.72 12.04 6.15
C CYS A 151 -7.81 13.02 6.56
N ASN A 152 -7.98 14.12 5.81
CA ASN A 152 -9.03 15.11 6.03
C ASN A 152 -10.32 14.82 5.23
N GLN A 153 -10.32 13.76 4.40
CA GLN A 153 -11.50 13.38 3.65
C GLN A 153 -12.58 12.79 4.58
N LYS A 154 -13.84 13.01 4.23
CA LYS A 154 -15.00 12.62 5.04
C LYS A 154 -15.82 11.51 4.37
N CYS A 155 -15.17 10.56 3.72
CA CYS A 155 -15.85 9.46 3.06
C CYS A 155 -16.75 8.71 4.04
N SER A 156 -18.03 8.47 3.66
CA SER A 156 -19.07 7.93 4.56
C SER A 156 -18.77 6.52 5.09
N PHE A 157 -17.90 5.78 4.42
CA PHE A 157 -17.53 4.39 4.71
C PHE A 157 -16.17 4.24 5.41
N CYS A 158 -15.40 5.32 5.58
CA CYS A 158 -13.99 5.24 5.95
C CYS A 158 -13.76 5.56 7.42
N ALA A 159 -13.18 4.61 8.15
CA ALA A 159 -12.83 4.76 9.56
C ALA A 159 -11.41 5.36 9.78
N ILE A 160 -10.60 5.56 8.74
CA ILE A 160 -9.20 6.03 8.88
C ILE A 160 -9.05 7.27 9.76
N PRO A 161 -9.87 8.34 9.61
CA PRO A 161 -9.71 9.52 10.43
C PRO A 161 -9.90 9.30 11.93
N SER A 162 -10.62 8.24 12.36
CA SER A 162 -10.86 7.95 13.77
C SER A 162 -9.63 7.37 14.50
N PHE A 163 -8.68 6.75 13.79
CA PHE A 163 -7.49 6.14 14.38
C PHE A 163 -6.16 6.61 13.78
N LYS A 164 -6.15 7.20 12.59
CA LYS A 164 -4.96 7.85 11.99
C LYS A 164 -5.02 9.37 12.05
N GLY A 165 -6.12 9.94 12.55
CA GLY A 165 -6.28 11.37 12.74
C GLY A 165 -6.39 12.18 11.45
N LYS A 166 -6.18 13.50 11.60
CA LYS A 166 -6.15 14.44 10.49
C LYS A 166 -4.85 14.33 9.71
N LEU A 167 -4.87 14.82 8.46
CA LEU A 167 -3.68 14.91 7.62
C LEU A 167 -2.54 15.63 8.34
N GLN A 168 -1.39 14.99 8.38
CA GLN A 168 -0.11 15.49 8.86
C GLN A 168 0.96 15.18 7.82
N SER A 169 1.42 16.21 7.10
CA SER A 169 2.42 16.08 6.06
C SER A 169 3.83 16.19 6.64
N ARG A 170 4.72 15.34 6.17
CA ARG A 170 6.16 15.46 6.45
C ARG A 170 6.72 16.73 5.81
N GLU A 171 7.86 17.20 6.33
CA GLU A 171 8.62 18.24 5.66
C GLU A 171 9.24 17.71 4.36
N LEU A 172 9.19 18.52 3.31
CA LEU A 172 9.75 18.15 2.00
C LEU A 172 11.24 17.74 2.13
N ASP A 173 12.04 18.52 2.86
CA ASP A 173 13.45 18.23 3.09
C ASP A 173 13.68 16.88 3.80
N SER A 174 12.79 16.48 4.71
CA SER A 174 12.91 15.19 5.36
C SER A 174 12.67 14.03 4.36
N ILE A 175 11.71 14.18 3.45
CA ILE A 175 11.46 13.18 2.42
C ILE A 175 12.66 13.08 1.47
N LEU A 176 13.20 14.21 1.02
CA LEU A 176 14.35 14.25 0.10
C LEU A 176 15.61 13.61 0.73
N LYS A 177 15.88 13.86 2.00
CA LYS A 177 16.97 13.21 2.74
C LYS A 177 16.77 11.71 2.91
N GLU A 178 15.52 11.26 3.16
CA GLU A 178 15.23 9.82 3.21
C GLU A 178 15.47 9.16 1.86
N VAL A 179 15.02 9.77 0.76
CA VAL A 179 15.25 9.29 -0.61
C VAL A 179 16.76 9.16 -0.88
N GLU A 180 17.54 10.19 -0.56
CA GLU A 180 19.00 10.15 -0.72
C GLU A 180 19.64 9.02 0.09
N ASN A 181 19.27 8.88 1.36
CA ASN A 181 19.78 7.83 2.24
C ASN A 181 19.42 6.42 1.72
N LEU A 182 18.22 6.23 1.16
CA LEU A 182 17.80 4.96 0.57
C LEU A 182 18.58 4.66 -0.71
N VAL A 183 18.79 5.65 -1.58
CA VAL A 183 19.58 5.49 -2.80
C VAL A 183 21.03 5.13 -2.48
N LEU A 184 21.65 5.75 -1.47
CA LEU A 184 23.01 5.41 -0.99
C LEU A 184 23.10 3.97 -0.48
N LYS A 185 21.97 3.39 0.00
CA LYS A 185 21.87 1.98 0.41
C LYS A 185 21.55 1.02 -0.75
N GLY A 186 21.37 1.52 -1.98
CA GLY A 186 21.12 0.72 -3.18
C GLY A 186 19.64 0.62 -3.60
N TYR A 187 18.73 1.28 -2.89
CA TYR A 187 17.30 1.31 -3.30
C TYR A 187 17.09 2.33 -4.42
N THR A 188 16.89 1.86 -5.63
CA THR A 188 16.84 2.70 -6.84
C THR A 188 15.43 2.92 -7.39
N ASP A 189 14.44 2.24 -6.81
CA ASP A 189 13.02 2.37 -7.12
C ASP A 189 12.22 2.67 -5.86
N MET A 190 11.28 3.63 -5.91
CA MET A 190 10.51 4.02 -4.72
C MET A 190 9.04 4.20 -5.04
N THR A 191 8.20 3.85 -4.05
CA THR A 191 6.76 4.10 -4.11
C THR A 191 6.38 5.06 -2.99
N PHE A 192 5.90 6.25 -3.37
CA PHE A 192 5.46 7.29 -2.44
C PHE A 192 4.01 7.05 -2.05
N ILE A 193 3.74 7.04 -0.74
CA ILE A 193 2.46 6.61 -0.18
C ILE A 193 1.96 7.54 0.93
N ALA A 194 0.63 7.69 0.98
CA ALA A 194 -0.13 8.30 2.08
C ALA A 194 -1.54 7.69 2.11
N GLN A 195 -2.45 8.19 2.93
CA GLN A 195 -3.87 7.85 2.83
C GLN A 195 -4.56 8.64 1.69
N ASP A 196 -4.06 9.83 1.42
CA ASP A 196 -4.42 10.71 0.31
C ASP A 196 -3.16 11.48 -0.11
N SER A 197 -2.43 10.94 -1.09
CA SER A 197 -1.15 11.52 -1.52
C SER A 197 -1.34 12.85 -2.25
N SER A 198 -2.45 13.03 -2.96
CA SER A 198 -2.74 14.27 -3.68
C SER A 198 -2.99 15.48 -2.77
N SER A 199 -3.31 15.24 -1.47
CA SER A 199 -3.44 16.29 -0.46
C SER A 199 -2.13 16.59 0.31
N PHE A 200 -0.98 16.10 -0.13
CA PHE A 200 0.29 16.37 0.52
C PHE A 200 0.55 17.88 0.66
N LEU A 201 0.92 18.34 1.87
CA LEU A 201 1.10 19.73 2.31
C LEU A 201 -0.17 20.61 2.36
N TYR A 202 -1.38 20.06 2.15
CA TYR A 202 -2.62 20.84 2.33
C TYR A 202 -2.80 21.32 3.77
N ASP A 203 -2.36 20.53 4.75
CA ASP A 203 -2.33 20.90 6.18
C ASP A 203 -1.39 22.09 6.47
N LYS A 204 -0.45 22.37 5.56
CA LYS A 204 0.48 23.52 5.60
C LYS A 204 0.06 24.65 4.65
N GLY A 205 -1.16 24.59 4.08
CA GLY A 205 -1.70 25.61 3.19
C GLY A 205 -1.18 25.56 1.73
N GLN A 206 -0.44 24.50 1.35
CA GLN A 206 0.16 24.38 0.02
C GLN A 206 -0.62 23.35 -0.82
N LYS A 207 -1.37 23.80 -1.80
CA LYS A 207 -2.21 22.93 -2.65
C LYS A 207 -1.46 22.24 -3.79
N ASP A 208 -0.25 22.63 -4.06
CA ASP A 208 0.65 22.07 -5.08
C ASP A 208 1.79 21.23 -4.46
N GLY A 209 1.68 20.86 -3.18
CA GLY A 209 2.73 20.18 -2.43
C GLY A 209 3.24 18.90 -3.09
N LEU A 210 2.35 18.07 -3.65
CA LEU A 210 2.77 16.86 -4.37
C LEU A 210 3.53 17.19 -5.67
N ILE A 211 3.15 18.25 -6.38
CA ILE A 211 3.88 18.74 -7.56
C ILE A 211 5.27 19.25 -7.15
N GLN A 212 5.37 19.95 -6.02
CA GLN A 212 6.66 20.39 -5.48
C GLN A 212 7.56 19.19 -5.13
N LEU A 213 7.02 18.13 -4.53
CA LEU A 213 7.75 16.90 -4.26
C LEU A 213 8.28 16.25 -5.54
N ILE A 214 7.43 16.09 -6.57
CA ILE A 214 7.84 15.52 -7.87
C ILE A 214 9.02 16.32 -8.43
N LYS A 215 8.88 17.65 -8.55
CA LYS A 215 9.94 18.52 -9.08
C LYS A 215 11.23 18.48 -8.27
N ALA A 216 11.12 18.34 -6.95
CA ALA A 216 12.28 18.27 -6.07
C ALA A 216 13.04 16.93 -6.23
N ILE A 217 12.32 15.81 -6.36
CA ILE A 217 12.91 14.49 -6.65
C ILE A 217 13.57 14.48 -8.02
N ASP A 218 12.91 15.01 -9.04
CA ASP A 218 13.48 15.12 -10.40
C ASP A 218 14.79 15.91 -10.39
N LYS A 219 14.84 17.01 -9.63
CA LYS A 219 16.03 17.85 -9.52
C LYS A 219 17.20 17.14 -8.80
N GLN A 220 16.92 16.26 -7.85
CA GLN A 220 17.93 15.49 -7.11
C GLN A 220 18.70 14.52 -8.01
N GLN A 221 18.06 13.98 -9.07
CA GLN A 221 18.63 12.98 -10.00
C GLN A 221 19.22 11.74 -9.32
N ALA A 222 18.85 11.48 -8.09
CA ALA A 222 19.37 10.36 -7.31
C ALA A 222 18.55 9.08 -7.55
N LEU A 223 17.21 9.20 -7.66
CA LEU A 223 16.29 8.09 -7.84
C LEU A 223 16.13 7.74 -9.31
N LYS A 224 16.17 6.45 -9.66
CA LYS A 224 16.00 5.98 -11.05
C LYS A 224 14.56 5.86 -11.47
N SER A 225 13.70 5.41 -10.56
CA SER A 225 12.25 5.26 -10.83
C SER A 225 11.42 5.47 -9.58
N GLY A 226 10.25 6.03 -9.76
CA GLY A 226 9.29 6.27 -8.69
C GLY A 226 7.85 6.18 -9.17
N ARG A 227 6.92 5.99 -8.23
CA ARG A 227 5.47 6.10 -8.46
C ARG A 227 4.76 6.59 -7.23
N ILE A 228 3.53 7.06 -7.41
CA ILE A 228 2.71 7.62 -6.33
C ILE A 228 1.43 6.81 -6.26
N LEU A 229 1.08 6.33 -5.06
CA LEU A 229 -0.20 5.66 -4.82
C LEU A 229 -1.19 6.60 -4.12
N TYR A 230 -2.47 6.25 -4.25
CA TYR A 230 -3.58 6.86 -3.52
C TYR A 230 -3.83 8.34 -3.88
N LEU A 231 -4.06 8.60 -5.16
CA LEU A 231 -4.56 9.90 -5.63
C LEU A 231 -6.07 10.01 -5.32
N TYR A 232 -6.48 11.05 -4.63
CA TYR A 232 -7.89 11.26 -4.32
C TYR A 232 -8.53 12.20 -5.37
N PRO A 233 -9.69 11.84 -5.96
CA PRO A 233 -10.23 12.58 -7.11
C PRO A 233 -10.40 14.10 -6.87
N SER A 234 -10.93 14.53 -5.71
CA SER A 234 -11.18 15.95 -5.48
C SER A 234 -9.93 16.80 -5.20
N SER A 235 -8.79 16.16 -4.92
CA SER A 235 -7.49 16.83 -4.72
C SER A 235 -6.49 16.56 -5.86
N THR A 236 -6.86 15.73 -6.83
CA THR A 236 -6.09 15.50 -8.05
C THR A 236 -6.43 16.57 -9.09
N THR A 237 -5.42 17.16 -9.71
CA THR A 237 -5.58 18.21 -10.72
C THR A 237 -4.92 17.80 -12.04
N LEU A 238 -5.29 18.48 -13.14
CA LEU A 238 -4.65 18.26 -14.44
C LEU A 238 -3.16 18.63 -14.41
N GLU A 239 -2.80 19.64 -13.62
CA GLU A 239 -1.41 20.06 -13.41
C GLU A 239 -0.60 18.96 -12.71
N LEU A 240 -1.22 18.21 -11.77
CA LEU A 240 -0.57 17.08 -11.12
C LEU A 240 -0.35 15.92 -12.12
N ILE A 241 -1.34 15.62 -12.97
CA ILE A 241 -1.20 14.61 -14.03
C ILE A 241 -0.05 15.01 -14.97
N GLY A 242 -0.01 16.27 -15.42
CA GLY A 242 1.06 16.79 -16.26
C GLY A 242 2.44 16.80 -15.58
N ALA A 243 2.50 17.01 -14.27
CA ALA A 243 3.76 16.93 -13.52
C ALA A 243 4.30 15.49 -13.46
N ILE A 244 3.43 14.49 -13.29
CA ILE A 244 3.81 13.06 -13.34
C ILE A 244 4.29 12.71 -14.75
N GLU A 245 3.52 13.07 -15.80
CA GLU A 245 3.86 12.80 -17.21
C GLU A 245 5.21 13.39 -17.62
N SER A 246 5.51 14.60 -17.13
CA SER A 246 6.73 15.32 -17.50
C SER A 246 7.97 14.89 -16.71
N SER A 247 7.79 14.07 -15.69
CA SER A 247 8.88 13.65 -14.81
C SER A 247 9.75 12.58 -15.47
N PRO A 248 11.09 12.72 -15.44
CA PRO A 248 12.00 11.66 -15.87
C PRO A 248 12.10 10.50 -14.89
N VAL A 249 11.63 10.67 -13.63
CA VAL A 249 11.73 9.71 -12.55
C VAL A 249 10.40 9.01 -12.29
N PHE A 250 9.32 9.77 -12.18
CA PHE A 250 8.02 9.21 -11.88
C PHE A 250 7.41 8.51 -13.09
N GLN A 251 6.96 7.28 -12.88
CA GLN A 251 6.29 6.50 -13.90
C GLN A 251 4.88 7.06 -14.15
N ASN A 252 4.38 6.92 -15.36
CA ASN A 252 3.00 7.29 -15.75
C ASN A 252 1.99 6.31 -15.13
N TYR A 253 2.02 6.24 -13.80
CA TYR A 253 1.20 5.38 -12.96
C TYR A 253 0.21 6.23 -12.16
N PHE A 254 -1.07 5.96 -12.36
CA PHE A 254 -2.16 6.71 -11.73
C PHE A 254 -3.03 5.75 -10.91
N ASP A 255 -2.85 5.74 -9.59
CA ASP A 255 -3.70 5.01 -8.66
C ASP A 255 -4.73 5.97 -8.06
N MET A 256 -5.91 6.01 -8.67
CA MET A 256 -7.01 6.90 -8.27
C MET A 256 -8.26 6.08 -7.91
N PRO A 257 -8.48 5.77 -6.61
CA PRO A 257 -9.66 5.07 -6.14
C PRO A 257 -10.93 5.91 -6.34
N ILE A 258 -11.69 5.68 -7.41
CA ILE A 258 -12.94 6.41 -7.69
C ILE A 258 -14.09 5.98 -6.79
N GLN A 259 -14.09 4.72 -6.35
CA GLN A 259 -15.06 4.04 -5.49
C GLN A 259 -16.41 3.76 -6.18
N HIS A 260 -16.95 4.69 -6.92
CA HIS A 260 -18.15 4.61 -7.75
C HIS A 260 -18.11 5.67 -8.86
N ILE A 261 -19.04 5.60 -9.85
CA ILE A 261 -19.14 6.60 -10.93
C ILE A 261 -20.41 7.43 -10.87
N SER A 262 -21.53 6.87 -10.38
CA SER A 262 -22.81 7.58 -10.30
C SER A 262 -22.75 8.78 -9.35
N ASP A 263 -23.21 9.94 -9.79
CA ASP A 263 -23.24 11.18 -8.98
C ASP A 263 -24.04 11.01 -7.69
N SER A 264 -25.13 10.25 -7.73
CA SER A 264 -25.92 9.93 -6.55
C SER A 264 -25.08 9.16 -5.53
N MET A 265 -24.37 8.12 -5.95
CA MET A 265 -23.51 7.32 -5.08
C MET A 265 -22.28 8.10 -4.60
N LEU A 266 -21.65 8.91 -5.44
CA LEU A 266 -20.53 9.76 -5.03
C LEU A 266 -20.96 10.74 -3.92
N LYS A 267 -22.17 11.27 -3.99
CA LYS A 267 -22.75 12.11 -2.93
C LYS A 267 -23.01 11.32 -1.65
N LYS A 268 -23.64 10.14 -1.72
CA LYS A 268 -23.88 9.22 -0.58
C LYS A 268 -22.56 8.78 0.07
N MET A 269 -21.55 8.50 -0.74
CA MET A 269 -20.19 8.15 -0.31
C MET A 269 -19.38 9.36 0.20
N ARG A 270 -19.89 10.59 0.07
CA ARG A 270 -19.22 11.86 0.46
C ARG A 270 -17.86 12.04 -0.20
N ARG A 271 -17.79 11.77 -1.51
CA ARG A 271 -16.53 11.83 -2.28
C ARG A 271 -16.10 13.25 -2.66
N ASN A 272 -16.94 14.26 -2.42
CA ASN A 272 -16.69 15.67 -2.78
C ASN A 272 -16.24 15.85 -4.24
N SER A 273 -16.76 15.04 -5.15
CA SER A 273 -16.42 15.02 -6.55
C SER A 273 -17.63 14.51 -7.35
N SER A 274 -17.75 14.90 -8.62
CA SER A 274 -18.81 14.47 -9.52
C SER A 274 -18.30 13.46 -10.56
N GLN A 275 -19.24 12.75 -11.21
CA GLN A 275 -18.96 11.90 -12.36
C GLN A 275 -18.17 12.65 -13.43
N ALA A 276 -18.65 13.84 -13.83
CA ALA A 276 -17.98 14.65 -14.84
C ALA A 276 -16.53 14.99 -14.47
N HIS A 277 -16.26 15.25 -13.18
CA HIS A 277 -14.90 15.48 -12.71
C HIS A 277 -14.04 14.23 -12.78
N HIS A 278 -14.58 13.06 -12.36
CA HIS A 278 -13.88 11.78 -12.48
C HIS A 278 -13.52 11.47 -13.95
N LEU A 279 -14.50 11.60 -14.86
CA LEU A 279 -14.27 11.36 -16.28
C LEU A 279 -13.18 12.28 -16.84
N LYS A 280 -13.23 13.58 -16.51
CA LYS A 280 -12.22 14.55 -16.94
C LYS A 280 -10.80 14.13 -16.52
N LEU A 281 -10.62 13.68 -15.28
CA LEU A 281 -9.31 13.23 -14.78
C LEU A 281 -8.88 11.92 -15.44
N LEU A 282 -9.79 10.95 -15.53
CA LEU A 282 -9.51 9.65 -16.14
C LEU A 282 -9.17 9.77 -17.62
N ASP A 283 -9.86 10.64 -18.35
CA ASP A 283 -9.56 10.91 -19.75
C ASP A 283 -8.17 11.55 -19.91
N ALA A 284 -7.85 12.51 -19.05
CA ALA A 284 -6.51 13.11 -19.04
C ALA A 284 -5.42 12.07 -18.76
N MET A 285 -5.61 11.19 -17.77
CA MET A 285 -4.68 10.09 -17.48
C MET A 285 -4.55 9.13 -18.66
N LYS A 286 -5.66 8.85 -19.38
CA LYS A 286 -5.68 7.95 -20.54
C LYS A 286 -4.93 8.50 -21.74
N GLN A 287 -4.84 9.82 -21.88
CA GLN A 287 -4.08 10.50 -22.94
C GLN A 287 -2.56 10.47 -22.70
N VAL A 288 -2.13 10.26 -21.45
CA VAL A 288 -0.70 10.15 -21.14
C VAL A 288 -0.11 8.89 -21.78
N LYS A 289 1.00 9.06 -22.49
CA LYS A 289 1.67 7.94 -23.16
C LYS A 289 2.10 6.87 -22.15
N GLU A 290 1.83 5.61 -22.50
CA GLU A 290 2.19 4.45 -21.66
C GLU A 290 1.63 4.52 -20.22
N SER A 291 0.50 5.24 -20.05
CA SER A 291 -0.15 5.32 -18.74
C SER A 291 -0.57 3.94 -18.23
N PHE A 292 -0.49 3.76 -16.92
CA PHE A 292 -1.06 2.63 -16.20
C PHE A 292 -2.05 3.18 -15.18
N ILE A 293 -3.34 2.87 -15.37
CA ILE A 293 -4.42 3.42 -14.54
C ILE A 293 -5.00 2.32 -13.66
N ARG A 294 -4.84 2.51 -12.36
CA ARG A 294 -5.39 1.66 -11.32
C ARG A 294 -6.53 2.37 -10.59
N SER A 295 -7.56 1.62 -10.25
CA SER A 295 -8.66 2.14 -9.43
C SER A 295 -9.18 1.10 -8.44
N THR A 296 -10.01 1.58 -7.52
CA THR A 296 -10.71 0.78 -6.53
C THR A 296 -12.18 1.15 -6.53
N ILE A 297 -13.03 0.12 -6.46
CA ILE A 297 -14.49 0.22 -6.44
C ILE A 297 -15.02 -0.41 -5.16
N ILE A 298 -16.04 0.20 -4.57
CA ILE A 298 -16.81 -0.37 -3.47
C ILE A 298 -18.22 -0.69 -3.97
N VAL A 299 -18.63 -1.94 -3.80
CA VAL A 299 -19.95 -2.47 -4.18
C VAL A 299 -20.78 -2.73 -2.94
N GLY A 300 -22.07 -2.43 -3.01
CA GLY A 300 -23.00 -2.66 -1.90
C GLY A 300 -22.90 -1.63 -0.78
N HIS A 301 -22.42 -0.42 -1.09
CA HIS A 301 -22.60 0.71 -0.16
C HIS A 301 -24.09 0.87 0.16
N PRO A 302 -24.50 1.14 1.41
CA PRO A 302 -25.87 1.40 1.74
C PRO A 302 -26.57 2.32 0.74
N GLU A 303 -27.82 2.00 0.42
CA GLU A 303 -28.64 2.73 -0.56
C GLU A 303 -28.17 2.62 -2.04
N GLU A 304 -27.21 1.75 -2.37
CA GLU A 304 -26.84 1.45 -3.78
C GLU A 304 -27.98 0.64 -4.43
N ASN A 305 -28.69 1.25 -5.38
CA ASN A 305 -29.75 0.61 -6.10
C ASN A 305 -29.27 -0.07 -7.42
N GLU A 306 -30.16 -0.74 -8.13
CA GLU A 306 -29.81 -1.47 -9.34
C GLU A 306 -29.36 -0.55 -10.48
N SER A 307 -30.04 0.58 -10.68
CA SER A 307 -29.69 1.53 -11.76
C SER A 307 -28.31 2.14 -11.55
N GLU A 308 -27.92 2.45 -10.29
CA GLU A 308 -26.60 2.96 -9.95
C GLU A 308 -25.51 1.89 -10.18
N PHE A 309 -25.82 0.62 -9.90
CA PHE A 309 -24.92 -0.50 -10.19
C PHE A 309 -24.76 -0.75 -11.69
N GLU A 310 -25.85 -0.70 -12.47
CA GLU A 310 -25.82 -0.85 -13.92
C GLU A 310 -25.00 0.26 -14.58
N GLU A 311 -25.15 1.52 -14.12
CA GLU A 311 -24.32 2.66 -14.56
C GLU A 311 -22.82 2.41 -14.28
N LEU A 312 -22.50 1.91 -13.08
CA LEU A 312 -21.14 1.56 -12.73
C LEU A 312 -20.59 0.45 -13.62
N SER A 313 -21.35 -0.62 -13.78
CA SER A 313 -20.94 -1.79 -14.57
C SER A 313 -20.69 -1.43 -16.04
N ALA A 314 -21.59 -0.64 -16.65
CA ALA A 314 -21.45 -0.16 -18.02
C ALA A 314 -20.19 0.72 -18.15
N PHE A 315 -19.98 1.66 -17.23
CA PHE A 315 -18.81 2.51 -17.23
C PHE A 315 -17.50 1.69 -17.13
N LEU A 316 -17.44 0.68 -16.25
CA LEU A 316 -16.25 -0.13 -16.05
C LEU A 316 -15.92 -1.02 -17.26
N ASP A 317 -16.93 -1.52 -18.00
CA ASP A 317 -16.69 -2.30 -19.24
C ASP A 317 -16.18 -1.40 -20.39
N GLU A 318 -16.64 -0.14 -20.46
CA GLU A 318 -16.21 0.85 -21.43
C GLU A 318 -14.85 1.44 -21.12
N PHE A 319 -14.67 1.96 -19.89
CA PHE A 319 -13.40 2.54 -19.44
C PHE A 319 -12.46 1.45 -18.95
N ARG A 320 -11.53 1.06 -19.79
CA ARG A 320 -10.60 -0.05 -19.52
C ARG A 320 -9.47 0.39 -18.59
N PHE A 321 -9.64 0.10 -17.30
CA PHE A 321 -8.55 0.20 -16.33
C PHE A 321 -7.52 -0.90 -16.55
N ASP A 322 -6.23 -0.59 -16.30
CA ASP A 322 -5.17 -1.60 -16.32
C ASP A 322 -5.26 -2.51 -15.10
N ARG A 323 -5.64 -1.94 -13.96
CA ARG A 323 -5.90 -2.67 -12.73
C ARG A 323 -7.12 -2.13 -12.02
N LEU A 324 -8.03 -3.01 -11.64
CA LEU A 324 -9.25 -2.67 -10.92
C LEU A 324 -9.42 -3.58 -9.70
N ASN A 325 -9.55 -2.98 -8.52
CA ASN A 325 -9.83 -3.70 -7.29
C ASN A 325 -11.30 -3.51 -6.91
N ILE A 326 -12.02 -4.61 -6.70
CA ILE A 326 -13.44 -4.62 -6.34
C ILE A 326 -13.56 -5.08 -4.89
N PHE A 327 -14.13 -4.25 -4.04
CA PHE A 327 -14.38 -4.57 -2.64
C PHE A 327 -15.87 -4.52 -2.31
N ALA A 328 -16.31 -5.44 -1.46
CA ALA A 328 -17.59 -5.30 -0.78
C ALA A 328 -17.54 -4.12 0.17
N PHE A 329 -18.64 -3.40 0.32
CA PHE A 329 -18.79 -2.45 1.41
C PHE A 329 -18.60 -3.15 2.76
N SER A 330 -17.73 -2.61 3.59
CA SER A 330 -17.54 -3.04 4.98
C SER A 330 -18.17 -2.02 5.92
N ALA A 331 -19.11 -2.48 6.73
CA ALA A 331 -19.78 -1.62 7.71
C ALA A 331 -18.85 -1.40 8.92
N GLU A 332 -18.19 -0.27 8.95
CA GLU A 332 -17.21 0.06 9.98
C GLU A 332 -17.80 1.01 11.02
N GLU A 333 -17.63 0.66 12.30
CA GLU A 333 -18.07 1.47 13.44
C GLU A 333 -17.50 2.88 13.36
N ASN A 334 -18.25 3.83 13.88
CA ASN A 334 -17.90 5.25 13.87
C ASN A 334 -17.82 5.88 12.46
N THR A 335 -18.36 5.21 11.43
CA THR A 335 -18.54 5.79 10.10
C THR A 335 -20.01 6.16 9.85
N HIS A 336 -20.24 7.14 8.97
CA HIS A 336 -21.61 7.56 8.66
C HIS A 336 -22.44 6.43 8.02
N ALA A 337 -21.84 5.59 7.18
CA ALA A 337 -22.55 4.52 6.50
C ALA A 337 -22.82 3.29 7.39
N TYR A 338 -22.28 3.24 8.60
CA TYR A 338 -22.45 2.10 9.51
C TYR A 338 -23.91 1.85 9.91
N SER A 339 -24.64 2.94 10.21
CA SER A 339 -26.03 2.90 10.69
C SER A 339 -27.08 2.82 9.58
N LEU A 340 -26.67 2.91 8.31
CA LEU A 340 -27.58 2.89 7.18
C LEU A 340 -28.03 1.46 6.84
N GLU A 341 -29.19 1.34 6.18
CA GLU A 341 -29.72 0.05 5.73
C GLU A 341 -28.77 -0.60 4.70
N LYS A 342 -28.34 -1.82 4.97
CA LYS A 342 -27.36 -2.54 4.18
C LYS A 342 -27.98 -3.24 2.98
N VAL A 343 -27.30 -3.21 1.86
CA VAL A 343 -27.64 -4.05 0.70
C VAL A 343 -27.49 -5.53 1.06
N PRO A 344 -28.44 -6.41 0.71
CA PRO A 344 -28.36 -7.83 1.02
C PRO A 344 -27.08 -8.49 0.47
N LYS A 345 -26.42 -9.32 1.27
CA LYS A 345 -25.16 -10.01 0.89
C LYS A 345 -25.24 -10.77 -0.44
N LYS A 346 -26.40 -11.38 -0.74
CA LYS A 346 -26.62 -12.09 -2.01
C LYS A 346 -26.47 -11.16 -3.22
N ILE A 347 -27.01 -9.94 -3.13
CA ILE A 347 -26.91 -8.90 -4.18
C ILE A 347 -25.44 -8.44 -4.28
N ILE A 348 -24.80 -8.12 -3.17
CA ILE A 348 -23.39 -7.70 -3.15
C ILE A 348 -22.50 -8.76 -3.82
N ASN A 349 -22.67 -10.04 -3.47
CA ASN A 349 -21.86 -11.11 -4.05
C ASN A 349 -22.07 -11.27 -5.55
N ALA A 350 -23.31 -11.11 -6.04
CA ALA A 350 -23.63 -11.15 -7.47
C ALA A 350 -22.96 -9.97 -8.21
N ARG A 351 -23.06 -8.76 -7.66
CA ARG A 351 -22.44 -7.56 -8.22
C ARG A 351 -20.91 -7.66 -8.24
N ILE A 352 -20.29 -8.13 -7.16
CA ILE A 352 -18.83 -8.35 -7.09
C ILE A 352 -18.40 -9.35 -8.17
N LYS A 353 -19.11 -10.45 -8.33
CA LYS A 353 -18.79 -11.45 -9.36
C LYS A 353 -18.82 -10.82 -10.75
N ALA A 354 -19.87 -10.08 -11.09
CA ALA A 354 -19.99 -9.41 -12.38
C ALA A 354 -18.84 -8.42 -12.65
N LEU A 355 -18.53 -7.57 -11.68
CA LEU A 355 -17.43 -6.60 -11.85
C LEU A 355 -16.04 -7.25 -11.87
N ASN A 356 -15.82 -8.34 -11.13
CA ASN A 356 -14.55 -9.08 -11.21
C ASN A 356 -14.36 -9.75 -12.58
N GLU A 357 -15.40 -10.18 -13.27
CA GLU A 357 -15.30 -10.71 -14.64
C GLU A 357 -14.82 -9.60 -15.61
N ILE A 358 -15.36 -8.37 -15.47
CA ILE A 358 -14.91 -7.20 -16.23
C ILE A 358 -13.44 -6.87 -15.90
N ALA A 359 -13.11 -6.78 -14.62
CA ALA A 359 -11.75 -6.46 -14.15
C ALA A 359 -10.73 -7.47 -14.68
N LEU A 360 -11.02 -8.77 -14.60
CA LEU A 360 -10.15 -9.83 -15.08
C LEU A 360 -9.97 -9.79 -16.61
N LYS A 361 -11.05 -9.54 -17.36
CA LYS A 361 -10.99 -9.34 -18.81
C LYS A 361 -10.02 -8.21 -19.20
N HIS A 362 -10.10 -7.07 -18.50
CA HIS A 362 -9.24 -5.91 -18.78
C HIS A 362 -7.80 -6.17 -18.38
N GLN A 363 -7.54 -6.73 -17.21
CA GLN A 363 -6.22 -7.10 -16.75
C GLN A 363 -5.53 -8.09 -17.71
N ASN A 364 -6.25 -9.12 -18.14
CA ASN A 364 -5.73 -10.08 -19.11
C ASN A 364 -5.36 -9.43 -20.44
N ASN A 365 -6.17 -8.48 -20.91
CA ASN A 365 -5.88 -7.74 -22.13
C ASN A 365 -4.65 -6.82 -21.96
N SER A 366 -4.53 -6.14 -20.82
CA SER A 366 -3.36 -5.31 -20.49
C SER A 366 -2.07 -6.16 -20.47
N PHE A 367 -2.07 -7.34 -19.85
CA PHE A 367 -0.92 -8.23 -19.85
C PHE A 367 -0.59 -8.78 -21.23
N LYS A 368 -1.59 -9.25 -22.00
CA LYS A 368 -1.39 -9.72 -23.37
C LYS A 368 -0.84 -8.64 -24.30
N ALA A 369 -1.17 -7.38 -24.06
CA ALA A 369 -0.66 -6.25 -24.83
C ALA A 369 0.85 -6.02 -24.66
N LEU A 370 1.47 -6.57 -23.61
CA LEU A 370 2.92 -6.52 -23.37
C LEU A 370 3.69 -7.62 -24.08
N LEU A 371 3.03 -8.69 -24.55
CA LEU A 371 3.69 -9.83 -25.19
C LEU A 371 4.46 -9.42 -26.44
N ASN A 372 5.68 -9.95 -26.57
CA ASN A 372 6.60 -9.71 -27.67
C ASN A 372 6.97 -8.23 -27.88
N LYS A 373 6.90 -7.42 -26.82
CA LYS A 373 7.35 -6.03 -26.83
C LYS A 373 8.42 -5.83 -25.76
N PRO A 374 9.52 -5.14 -26.07
CA PRO A 374 10.48 -4.74 -25.05
C PRO A 374 9.82 -3.79 -24.05
N ILE A 375 9.93 -4.09 -22.75
CA ILE A 375 9.47 -3.25 -21.67
C ILE A 375 10.60 -3.01 -20.66
N LYS A 376 10.51 -1.88 -19.96
CA LYS A 376 11.37 -1.59 -18.81
C LYS A 376 10.83 -2.32 -17.59
N ALA A 377 11.70 -3.02 -16.88
CA ALA A 377 11.33 -3.80 -15.70
C ALA A 377 12.34 -3.63 -14.57
N LEU A 378 11.87 -3.85 -13.34
CA LEU A 378 12.73 -4.03 -12.19
C LEU A 378 12.81 -5.53 -11.88
N VAL A 379 14.02 -6.08 -11.90
CA VAL A 379 14.32 -7.41 -11.37
C VAL A 379 14.58 -7.25 -9.88
N GLU A 380 13.86 -7.97 -9.04
CA GLU A 380 13.93 -7.82 -7.59
C GLU A 380 14.82 -8.91 -6.98
N ASN A 381 14.27 -10.08 -6.70
CA ASN A 381 14.99 -11.17 -6.06
C ASN A 381 14.83 -12.47 -6.85
N LYS A 382 15.72 -13.44 -6.58
CA LYS A 382 15.52 -14.82 -7.03
C LYS A 382 14.37 -15.43 -6.22
N GLU A 383 13.41 -16.05 -6.89
CA GLU A 383 12.28 -16.75 -6.29
C GLU A 383 12.40 -18.25 -6.54
N GLY A 384 12.65 -19.00 -5.46
CA GLY A 384 12.99 -20.41 -5.54
C GLY A 384 14.34 -20.66 -6.24
N GLU A 385 14.45 -21.82 -6.89
CA GLU A 385 15.72 -22.24 -7.54
C GLU A 385 15.86 -21.75 -8.99
N TYR A 386 14.72 -21.52 -9.68
CA TYR A 386 14.70 -21.44 -11.15
C TYR A 386 14.26 -20.10 -11.71
N PHE A 387 13.74 -19.18 -10.89
CA PHE A 387 13.15 -17.95 -11.39
C PHE A 387 13.68 -16.71 -10.67
N TYR A 388 13.79 -15.62 -11.41
CA TYR A 388 13.87 -14.26 -10.85
C TYR A 388 12.51 -13.61 -10.93
N LYS A 389 12.11 -12.97 -9.84
CA LYS A 389 10.92 -12.13 -9.77
C LYS A 389 11.25 -10.76 -10.35
N ALA A 390 10.38 -10.31 -11.25
CA ALA A 390 10.47 -9.00 -11.86
C ALA A 390 9.07 -8.39 -11.98
N ARG A 391 9.02 -7.10 -12.26
CA ARG A 391 7.78 -6.38 -12.57
C ARG A 391 8.02 -5.30 -13.62
N ASP A 392 7.01 -4.98 -14.40
CA ASP A 392 7.02 -3.78 -15.23
C ASP A 392 7.38 -2.56 -14.36
N LEU A 393 8.23 -1.69 -14.83
CA LEU A 393 8.73 -0.56 -14.03
C LEU A 393 7.60 0.38 -13.59
N ARG A 394 6.48 0.40 -14.31
CA ARG A 394 5.28 1.16 -13.92
C ARG A 394 4.56 0.55 -12.72
N TRP A 395 4.53 -0.78 -12.59
CA TRP A 395 3.71 -1.48 -11.61
C TRP A 395 4.12 -1.19 -10.17
N ALA A 396 3.13 -1.04 -9.30
CA ALA A 396 3.35 -1.04 -7.88
C ALA A 396 3.65 -2.47 -7.39
N PRO A 397 4.61 -2.65 -6.47
CA PRO A 397 4.98 -3.96 -5.95
C PRO A 397 3.78 -4.69 -5.33
N GLU A 398 3.73 -6.01 -5.52
CA GLU A 398 2.80 -6.95 -4.88
C GLU A 398 1.32 -6.82 -5.28
N VAL A 399 0.92 -5.76 -6.00
CA VAL A 399 -0.51 -5.48 -6.25
C VAL A 399 -0.92 -5.48 -7.72
N ASP A 400 -0.01 -5.19 -8.67
CA ASP A 400 -0.40 -5.00 -10.07
C ASP A 400 -0.09 -6.19 -10.96
N GLY A 401 0.99 -6.90 -10.72
CA GLY A 401 1.35 -8.08 -11.49
C GLY A 401 2.74 -8.59 -11.18
N GLU A 402 3.06 -9.72 -11.75
CA GLU A 402 4.33 -10.40 -11.58
C GLU A 402 4.85 -10.90 -12.92
N ILE A 403 6.17 -10.80 -13.08
CA ILE A 403 6.91 -11.33 -14.24
C ILE A 403 7.98 -12.28 -13.70
N LEU A 404 8.05 -13.46 -14.26
CA LEU A 404 9.09 -14.44 -13.95
C LEU A 404 10.09 -14.55 -15.11
N ILE A 405 11.36 -14.58 -14.76
CA ILE A 405 12.48 -14.77 -15.71
C ILE A 405 13.16 -16.09 -15.35
N ASN A 406 13.22 -17.02 -16.29
CA ASN A 406 13.81 -18.33 -16.06
C ASN A 406 15.34 -18.23 -15.97
N ASP A 407 15.91 -18.70 -14.86
CA ASP A 407 17.35 -18.70 -14.59
C ASP A 407 18.12 -19.60 -15.59
N SER A 408 17.52 -20.72 -16.00
CA SER A 408 18.17 -21.67 -16.93
C SER A 408 18.42 -21.12 -18.35
N GLU A 409 17.77 -20.02 -18.70
CA GLU A 409 17.95 -19.32 -19.99
C GLU A 409 19.01 -18.23 -19.94
N LEU A 410 19.66 -18.02 -18.79
CA LEU A 410 20.61 -16.93 -18.56
C LEU A 410 22.06 -17.43 -18.67
N ALA A 411 22.89 -16.69 -19.38
CA ALA A 411 24.34 -16.94 -19.44
C ALA A 411 25.05 -16.60 -18.10
N THR A 412 24.51 -15.66 -17.33
CA THR A 412 25.03 -15.24 -16.03
C THR A 412 23.89 -14.89 -15.08
N PRO A 413 24.03 -15.14 -13.76
CA PRO A 413 23.02 -14.76 -12.79
C PRO A 413 22.69 -13.27 -12.85
N LEU A 414 21.40 -12.91 -12.72
CA LEU A 414 20.96 -11.53 -12.67
C LEU A 414 21.23 -10.93 -11.29
N LYS A 415 21.60 -9.67 -11.28
CA LYS A 415 21.59 -8.84 -10.07
C LYS A 415 20.27 -8.07 -9.99
N PRO A 416 19.71 -7.84 -8.80
CA PRO A 416 18.56 -6.94 -8.65
C PRO A 416 18.85 -5.58 -9.28
N GLY A 417 17.88 -5.02 -10.02
CA GLY A 417 18.07 -3.76 -10.74
C GLY A 417 17.18 -3.60 -11.96
N HIS A 418 17.50 -2.63 -12.79
CA HIS A 418 16.71 -2.20 -13.94
C HIS A 418 17.16 -2.92 -15.21
N TYR A 419 16.20 -3.51 -15.92
CA TYR A 419 16.42 -4.28 -17.14
C TYR A 419 15.37 -3.98 -18.20
N THR A 420 15.78 -4.04 -19.45
CA THR A 420 14.85 -4.20 -20.57
C THR A 420 14.60 -5.69 -20.73
N ILE A 421 13.33 -6.08 -20.69
CA ILE A 421 12.89 -7.47 -20.83
C ILE A 421 11.86 -7.58 -21.94
N MET A 422 11.63 -8.78 -22.44
CA MET A 422 10.60 -9.08 -23.43
C MET A 422 9.69 -10.19 -22.91
N PRO A 423 8.45 -9.85 -22.47
CA PRO A 423 7.45 -10.86 -22.14
C PRO A 423 7.15 -11.76 -23.34
N SER A 424 7.21 -13.07 -23.15
CA SER A 424 7.04 -14.06 -24.20
C SER A 424 5.78 -14.91 -24.03
N GLU A 425 5.32 -15.09 -22.81
CA GLU A 425 4.16 -15.92 -22.49
C GLU A 425 3.35 -15.30 -21.35
N PHE A 426 2.03 -15.47 -21.40
CA PHE A 426 1.10 -15.10 -20.31
C PHE A 426 0.29 -16.32 -19.91
N LYS A 427 0.43 -16.78 -18.70
CA LYS A 427 -0.24 -17.94 -18.15
C LYS A 427 -0.51 -17.76 -16.66
N ASP A 428 -1.69 -18.15 -16.20
CA ASP A 428 -2.10 -18.14 -14.78
C ASP A 428 -1.86 -16.78 -14.07
N ASN A 429 -2.13 -15.67 -14.76
CA ASN A 429 -1.90 -14.28 -14.31
C ASN A 429 -0.41 -13.89 -14.12
N ILE A 430 0.51 -14.69 -14.64
CA ILE A 430 1.96 -14.45 -14.60
C ILE A 430 2.46 -14.25 -16.04
N LEU A 431 3.36 -13.30 -16.23
CA LEU A 431 4.12 -13.14 -17.47
C LEU A 431 5.47 -13.86 -17.34
N LEU A 432 5.83 -14.65 -18.34
CA LEU A 432 7.19 -15.15 -18.49
C LEU A 432 7.94 -14.22 -19.45
N ALA A 433 9.18 -13.88 -19.14
CA ALA A 433 9.96 -12.94 -19.94
C ALA A 433 11.42 -13.37 -20.11
N LYS A 434 12.03 -12.85 -21.18
CA LYS A 434 13.48 -12.96 -21.46
C LYS A 434 14.16 -11.62 -21.22
N VAL A 435 15.37 -11.65 -20.68
CA VAL A 435 16.18 -10.45 -20.48
C VAL A 435 16.84 -10.06 -21.80
N LEU A 436 16.80 -8.77 -22.13
CA LEU A 436 17.47 -8.22 -23.29
C LEU A 436 18.76 -7.49 -22.89
N SER A 437 18.68 -6.55 -21.93
CA SER A 437 19.83 -5.78 -21.45
C SER A 437 19.55 -5.10 -20.11
N PRO A 438 20.56 -4.84 -19.28
CA PRO A 438 20.44 -3.88 -18.18
C PRO A 438 20.35 -2.44 -18.73
N PHE A 439 19.77 -1.48 -17.94
CA PHE A 439 19.77 -0.04 -18.26
C PHE A 439 19.92 0.86 -17.03
#